data_6a473aabeb0d356bec5c5afa7cfc2c74
#
_entry.id   6a473aabeb0d356bec5c5afa7cfc2c74
#
_cell.length_a   1.000
_cell.length_b   1.000
_cell.length_c   1.000
_cell.angle_alpha   90.00
_cell.angle_beta   90.00
_cell.angle_gamma   90.00
#
_symmetry.space_group_name_H-M   'P 1'
#
loop_
_entity.id
_entity.type
_entity.pdbx_description
1 polymer ?
#
loop_
_entity_poly.entity_id
_entity_poly.type
_entity_poly.pdbx_seq_one_letter_code
_entity_poly.pdbx_strand_id
1 'polypeptide(L)'
;FFFRVNGQPLFAKGANYIPGTLLLPTRTEADRKQLFDDVAGSHFNMLRVWGGGAYEEDAFYDEADARGILIWQDFMFACTAYPGDSAFLKNVHSELVYNIRRLRQHPSVATWCGNNEIREALKYWGWAKRYPKEVYEKFWHDYEALFCKLIPETLREEDPLRPYIESSPDTVNWGRPQEMGLGES
;
A
#
# COMPACT_ATOMS: atom_id res chain seq x y z
N PHE A 1 8.59 -8.36 12.17
CA PHE A 1 8.06 -8.59 10.82
C PHE A 1 9.21 -8.90 9.87
N PHE A 2 9.09 -9.98 9.12
CA PHE A 2 10.03 -10.34 8.07
C PHE A 2 9.30 -11.21 7.03
N PHE A 3 9.76 -11.19 5.82
CA PHE A 3 9.23 -12.06 4.77
C PHE A 3 9.89 -13.45 4.82
N ARG A 4 9.17 -14.45 4.39
CA ARG A 4 9.72 -15.77 4.07
C ARG A 4 9.49 -16.07 2.60
N VAL A 5 10.55 -16.34 1.89
CA VAL A 5 10.49 -16.76 0.48
C VAL A 5 11.01 -18.19 0.40
N ASN A 6 10.18 -19.11 -0.08
CA ASN A 6 10.51 -20.55 -0.11
C ASN A 6 11.00 -21.09 1.24
N GLY A 7 10.37 -20.64 2.34
CA GLY A 7 10.73 -21.03 3.69
C GLY A 7 11.95 -20.32 4.30
N GLN A 8 12.70 -19.56 3.52
CA GLN A 8 13.89 -18.83 3.99
C GLN A 8 13.49 -17.42 4.44
N PRO A 9 13.97 -16.96 5.63
CA PRO A 9 13.71 -15.61 6.07
C PRO A 9 14.45 -14.59 5.19
N LEU A 10 13.75 -13.54 4.81
CA LEU A 10 14.28 -12.47 3.98
C LEU A 10 14.12 -11.13 4.71
N PHE A 11 15.22 -10.39 4.86
CA PHE A 11 15.19 -9.00 5.28
C PHE A 11 14.86 -8.11 4.07
N ALA A 12 13.73 -7.41 4.11
CA ALA A 12 13.33 -6.51 3.05
C ALA A 12 14.20 -5.24 3.06
N LYS A 13 14.98 -5.06 2.00
CA LYS A 13 15.81 -3.87 1.75
C LYS A 13 15.25 -3.16 0.53
N GLY A 14 14.83 -1.92 0.70
CA GLY A 14 14.22 -1.22 -0.43
C GLY A 14 13.87 0.21 -0.12
N ALA A 15 13.05 0.77 -0.98
CA ALA A 15 12.58 2.15 -0.89
C ALA A 15 11.09 2.26 -1.28
N ASN A 16 10.49 3.40 -0.91
CA ASN A 16 9.22 3.79 -1.49
C ASN A 16 9.43 4.18 -2.95
N TYR A 17 8.59 3.65 -3.82
CA TYR A 17 8.51 4.05 -5.20
C TYR A 17 7.32 5.00 -5.38
N ILE A 18 7.64 6.20 -5.84
CA ILE A 18 6.69 7.23 -6.26
C ILE A 18 6.93 7.40 -7.76
N PRO A 19 5.89 7.54 -8.59
CA PRO A 19 6.08 7.74 -10.02
C PRO A 19 7.06 8.88 -10.31
N GLY A 20 8.07 8.63 -11.18
CA GLY A 20 9.14 9.58 -11.49
C GLY A 20 8.67 10.82 -12.27
N THR A 21 7.41 10.84 -12.70
CA THR A 21 6.76 11.97 -13.36
C THR A 21 5.29 12.02 -13.02
N LEU A 22 4.74 13.23 -12.92
CA LEU A 22 3.29 13.44 -12.78
C LEU A 22 2.55 13.16 -14.10
N LEU A 23 3.26 13.21 -15.22
CA LEU A 23 2.72 12.92 -16.55
C LEU A 23 2.95 11.43 -16.88
N LEU A 24 2.22 10.54 -16.23
CA LEU A 24 2.40 9.08 -16.37
C LEU A 24 2.54 8.59 -17.81
N PRO A 25 1.78 9.11 -18.80
CA PRO A 25 1.93 8.67 -20.20
C PRO A 25 3.27 9.02 -20.86
N THR A 26 4.10 9.85 -20.23
CA THR A 26 5.43 10.20 -20.77
C THR A 26 6.53 9.23 -20.34
N ARG A 27 6.22 8.28 -19.46
CA ARG A 27 7.18 7.25 -19.03
C ARG A 27 7.48 6.31 -20.19
N THR A 28 8.74 5.94 -20.31
CA THR A 28 9.21 5.04 -21.35
C THR A 28 9.67 3.70 -20.78
N GLU A 29 9.81 2.70 -21.66
CA GLU A 29 10.44 1.43 -21.31
C GLU A 29 11.88 1.63 -20.78
N ALA A 30 12.62 2.59 -21.33
CA ALA A 30 13.96 2.91 -20.88
C ALA A 30 13.98 3.42 -19.44
N ASP A 31 13.04 4.29 -19.07
CA ASP A 31 12.90 4.78 -17.69
C ASP A 31 12.61 3.64 -16.71
N ARG A 32 11.74 2.71 -17.10
CA ARG A 32 11.43 1.54 -16.28
C ARG A 32 12.64 0.64 -16.10
N LYS A 33 13.36 0.32 -17.18
CA LYS A 33 14.58 -0.49 -17.10
C LYS A 33 15.64 0.17 -16.23
N GLN A 34 15.85 1.47 -16.40
CA GLN A 34 16.80 2.21 -15.57
C GLN A 34 16.43 2.16 -14.08
N LEU A 35 15.14 2.33 -13.73
CA LEU A 35 14.67 2.19 -12.36
C LEU A 35 15.08 0.82 -11.77
N PHE A 36 14.78 -0.27 -12.47
CA PHE A 36 15.09 -1.60 -11.96
C PHE A 36 16.60 -1.91 -11.96
N ASP A 37 17.39 -1.30 -12.86
CA ASP A 37 18.84 -1.38 -12.84
C ASP A 37 19.41 -0.67 -11.60
N ASP A 38 18.87 0.50 -11.26
CA ASP A 38 19.24 1.25 -10.05
C ASP A 38 18.86 0.50 -8.76
N VAL A 39 17.67 -0.11 -8.74
CA VAL A 39 17.19 -0.96 -7.63
C VAL A 39 18.14 -2.14 -7.41
N ALA A 40 18.48 -2.86 -8.47
CA ALA A 40 19.38 -3.99 -8.40
C ALA A 40 20.83 -3.56 -8.04
N GLY A 41 21.31 -2.49 -8.64
CA GLY A 41 22.64 -1.92 -8.37
C GLY A 41 22.80 -1.40 -6.94
N SER A 42 21.70 -0.99 -6.32
CA SER A 42 21.65 -0.61 -4.90
C SER A 42 21.47 -1.79 -3.94
N HIS A 43 21.46 -3.01 -4.47
CA HIS A 43 21.20 -4.24 -3.70
C HIS A 43 19.86 -4.24 -2.95
N PHE A 44 18.85 -3.56 -3.48
CA PHE A 44 17.49 -3.65 -2.99
C PHE A 44 16.83 -4.94 -3.45
N ASN A 45 15.95 -5.47 -2.64
CA ASN A 45 15.14 -6.65 -2.95
C ASN A 45 13.65 -6.40 -2.83
N MET A 46 13.26 -5.16 -2.55
CA MET A 46 11.85 -4.76 -2.45
C MET A 46 11.65 -3.31 -2.89
N LEU A 47 10.51 -3.04 -3.52
CA LEU A 47 9.96 -1.70 -3.72
C LEU A 47 8.56 -1.63 -3.13
N ARG A 48 8.22 -0.49 -2.52
CA ARG A 48 6.84 -0.17 -2.15
C ARG A 48 6.24 0.77 -3.18
N VAL A 49 5.23 0.30 -3.89
CA VAL A 49 4.39 1.15 -4.75
C VAL A 49 3.46 1.95 -3.86
N TRP A 50 3.76 3.23 -3.70
CA TRP A 50 3.12 4.12 -2.75
C TRP A 50 1.70 4.51 -3.15
N GLY A 51 0.77 4.51 -2.18
CA GLY A 51 -0.67 4.75 -2.38
C GLY A 51 -1.08 6.17 -2.77
N GLY A 52 -0.15 7.13 -2.76
CA GLY A 52 -0.37 8.47 -3.29
C GLY A 52 0.04 8.62 -4.77
N GLY A 53 0.38 7.51 -5.43
CA GLY A 53 0.75 7.45 -6.84
C GLY A 53 -0.35 6.90 -7.73
N ALA A 54 0.00 5.87 -8.50
CA ALA A 54 -0.90 5.11 -9.36
C ALA A 54 -0.52 3.63 -9.35
N TYR A 55 -1.48 2.76 -9.68
CA TYR A 55 -1.12 1.39 -10.02
C TYR A 55 -0.26 1.37 -11.27
N GLU A 56 0.85 0.67 -11.22
CA GLU A 56 1.77 0.58 -12.34
C GLU A 56 1.23 -0.31 -13.48
N GLU A 57 1.85 -0.19 -14.65
CA GLU A 57 1.58 -1.05 -15.81
C GLU A 57 2.06 -2.47 -15.55
N ASP A 58 1.48 -3.47 -16.24
CA ASP A 58 1.87 -4.88 -16.09
C ASP A 58 3.38 -5.08 -16.32
N ALA A 59 3.95 -4.37 -17.30
CA ALA A 59 5.39 -4.43 -17.59
C ALA A 59 6.30 -4.00 -16.41
N PHE A 60 5.81 -3.21 -15.45
CA PHE A 60 6.54 -2.90 -14.22
C PHE A 60 6.64 -4.14 -13.32
N TYR A 61 5.54 -4.86 -13.18
CA TYR A 61 5.49 -6.08 -12.37
C TYR A 61 6.21 -7.24 -13.06
N ASP A 62 6.17 -7.32 -14.41
CA ASP A 62 6.96 -8.27 -15.18
C ASP A 62 8.48 -8.09 -14.95
N GLU A 63 8.96 -6.84 -14.90
CA GLU A 63 10.36 -6.53 -14.56
C GLU A 63 10.70 -6.91 -13.12
N ALA A 64 9.78 -6.64 -12.17
CA ALA A 64 9.95 -7.07 -10.78
C ALA A 64 10.04 -8.59 -10.66
N ASP A 65 9.15 -9.32 -11.34
CA ASP A 65 9.14 -10.78 -11.39
C ASP A 65 10.46 -11.32 -11.97
N ALA A 66 10.89 -10.78 -13.11
CA ALA A 66 12.11 -11.24 -13.80
C ALA A 66 13.38 -11.02 -12.98
N ARG A 67 13.40 -9.99 -12.15
CA ARG A 67 14.57 -9.62 -11.33
C ARG A 67 14.50 -10.11 -9.88
N GLY A 68 13.39 -10.71 -9.48
CA GLY A 68 13.16 -11.16 -8.11
C GLY A 68 13.05 -10.02 -7.09
N ILE A 69 12.54 -8.86 -7.52
CA ILE A 69 12.30 -7.71 -6.66
C ILE A 69 10.88 -7.82 -6.10
N LEU A 70 10.74 -7.94 -4.79
CA LEU A 70 9.45 -7.99 -4.14
C LEU A 70 8.72 -6.64 -4.23
N ILE A 71 7.41 -6.69 -4.34
CA ILE A 71 6.54 -5.50 -4.36
C ILE A 71 5.65 -5.50 -3.12
N TRP A 72 5.74 -4.44 -2.36
CA TRP A 72 4.74 -4.02 -1.39
C TRP A 72 3.77 -3.10 -2.12
N GLN A 73 2.55 -3.55 -2.33
CA GLN A 73 1.56 -2.82 -3.10
C GLN A 73 0.57 -2.10 -2.19
N ASP A 74 0.61 -0.77 -2.16
CA ASP A 74 -0.47 0.02 -1.57
C ASP A 74 -1.67 0.05 -2.53
N PHE A 75 -2.87 0.01 -1.97
CA PHE A 75 -4.04 0.56 -2.66
C PHE A 75 -3.94 2.09 -2.71
N MET A 76 -4.58 2.72 -3.71
CA MET A 76 -4.37 4.14 -4.02
C MET A 76 -5.10 5.07 -3.04
N PHE A 77 -4.75 4.97 -1.77
CA PHE A 77 -5.26 5.79 -0.67
C PHE A 77 -4.11 6.35 0.16
N ALA A 78 -4.06 7.67 0.34
CA ALA A 78 -2.98 8.33 1.09
C ALA A 78 -3.42 9.62 1.77
N CYS A 79 -3.00 9.81 3.02
CA CYS A 79 -2.90 11.09 3.72
C CYS A 79 -4.20 11.92 3.86
N THR A 80 -5.37 11.37 3.59
CA THR A 80 -6.67 12.08 3.70
C THR A 80 -7.79 11.16 4.16
N ALA A 81 -8.91 11.73 4.59
CA ALA A 81 -10.13 10.96 4.84
C ALA A 81 -10.86 10.66 3.53
N TYR A 82 -11.36 9.45 3.40
CA TYR A 82 -12.16 8.98 2.25
C TYR A 82 -13.60 8.71 2.69
N PRO A 83 -14.58 8.89 1.81
CA PRO A 83 -15.97 8.60 2.12
C PRO A 83 -16.22 7.10 2.36
N GLY A 84 -17.17 6.80 3.26
CA GLY A 84 -17.65 5.45 3.53
C GLY A 84 -19.08 5.20 3.06
N ASP A 85 -19.63 6.07 2.19
CA ASP A 85 -20.96 5.86 1.65
C ASP A 85 -21.00 4.71 0.63
N SER A 86 -22.20 4.16 0.44
CA SER A 86 -22.37 2.97 -0.39
C SER A 86 -21.99 3.14 -1.85
N ALA A 87 -22.13 4.34 -2.41
CA ALA A 87 -21.78 4.62 -3.81
C ALA A 87 -20.27 4.64 -3.98
N PHE A 88 -19.55 5.30 -3.07
CA PHE A 88 -18.07 5.31 -3.07
C PHE A 88 -17.52 3.92 -2.83
N LEU A 89 -17.99 3.20 -1.80
CA LEU A 89 -17.51 1.85 -1.49
C LEU A 89 -17.76 0.87 -2.64
N LYS A 90 -18.89 0.97 -3.34
CA LYS A 90 -19.15 0.15 -4.53
C LYS A 90 -18.17 0.43 -5.66
N ASN A 91 -17.84 1.70 -5.90
CA ASN A 91 -16.85 2.08 -6.91
C ASN A 91 -15.47 1.56 -6.55
N VAL A 92 -15.05 1.76 -5.30
CA VAL A 92 -13.78 1.23 -4.77
C VAL A 92 -13.73 -0.29 -4.89
N HIS A 93 -14.79 -1.01 -4.54
CA HIS A 93 -14.83 -2.47 -4.70
C HIS A 93 -14.53 -2.91 -6.14
N SER A 94 -15.11 -2.20 -7.13
CA SER A 94 -14.84 -2.51 -8.55
C SER A 94 -13.37 -2.29 -8.92
N GLU A 95 -12.76 -1.21 -8.42
CA GLU A 95 -11.33 -0.92 -8.59
C GLU A 95 -10.44 -1.97 -7.92
N LEU A 96 -10.78 -2.36 -6.68
CA LEU A 96 -10.07 -3.39 -5.93
C LEU A 96 -10.07 -4.72 -6.70
N VAL A 97 -11.25 -5.21 -7.08
CA VAL A 97 -11.40 -6.48 -7.82
C VAL A 97 -10.57 -6.46 -9.11
N TYR A 98 -10.65 -5.37 -9.88
CA TYR A 98 -9.89 -5.24 -11.11
C TYR A 98 -8.38 -5.33 -10.87
N ASN A 99 -7.84 -4.52 -9.94
CA ASN A 99 -6.40 -4.46 -9.72
C ASN A 99 -5.87 -5.70 -8.98
N ILE A 100 -6.61 -6.26 -8.02
CA ILE A 100 -6.20 -7.50 -7.36
C ILE A 100 -6.11 -8.64 -8.38
N ARG A 101 -7.13 -8.82 -9.23
CA ARG A 101 -7.11 -9.87 -10.27
C ARG A 101 -5.98 -9.71 -11.26
N ARG A 102 -5.65 -8.48 -11.63
CA ARG A 102 -4.53 -8.17 -12.52
C ARG A 102 -3.20 -8.50 -11.85
N LEU A 103 -3.01 -8.07 -10.61
CA LEU A 103 -1.71 -8.09 -9.93
C LEU A 103 -1.43 -9.38 -9.15
N ARG A 104 -2.44 -10.12 -8.72
CA ARG A 104 -2.25 -11.36 -7.94
C ARG A 104 -1.49 -12.45 -8.70
N GLN A 105 -1.37 -12.33 -10.02
CA GLN A 105 -0.64 -13.29 -10.85
C GLN A 105 0.88 -13.06 -10.82
N HIS A 106 1.33 -11.90 -10.36
CA HIS A 106 2.74 -11.57 -10.25
C HIS A 106 3.31 -12.13 -8.95
N PRO A 107 4.29 -13.05 -9.00
CA PRO A 107 4.92 -13.60 -7.81
C PRO A 107 5.73 -12.57 -7.01
N SER A 108 6.12 -11.46 -7.63
CA SER A 108 6.79 -10.34 -6.97
C SER A 108 5.89 -9.62 -5.96
N VAL A 109 4.57 -9.57 -6.17
CA VAL A 109 3.65 -8.92 -5.22
C VAL A 109 3.62 -9.72 -3.92
N ALA A 110 4.28 -9.20 -2.88
CA ALA A 110 4.50 -9.89 -1.62
C ALA A 110 3.45 -9.57 -0.55
N THR A 111 2.90 -8.37 -0.59
CA THR A 111 1.89 -7.90 0.39
C THR A 111 1.03 -6.77 -0.17
N TRP A 112 -0.18 -6.69 0.33
CA TRP A 112 -1.11 -5.59 0.10
C TRP A 112 -1.13 -4.63 1.28
N CYS A 113 -1.21 -3.34 1.02
CA CYS A 113 -1.37 -2.33 2.06
C CYS A 113 -2.59 -1.44 1.76
N GLY A 114 -3.42 -1.24 2.78
CA GLY A 114 -4.68 -0.52 2.64
C GLY A 114 -4.50 0.96 2.33
N ASN A 115 -3.60 1.61 3.06
CA ASN A 115 -3.38 3.05 2.88
C ASN A 115 -2.03 3.51 3.40
N ASN A 116 -1.64 4.71 2.95
CA ASN A 116 -0.52 5.46 3.51
C ASN A 116 -1.00 6.51 4.51
N GLU A 117 -0.61 6.35 5.77
CA GLU A 117 -0.71 7.35 6.87
C GLU A 117 -2.12 7.82 7.27
N ILE A 118 -3.20 7.22 6.77
CA ILE A 118 -4.56 7.69 7.13
C ILE A 118 -4.86 7.38 8.59
N ARG A 119 -4.44 6.22 9.10
CA ARG A 119 -4.58 5.88 10.51
C ARG A 119 -3.74 6.78 11.41
N GLU A 120 -2.52 7.12 10.97
CA GLU A 120 -1.66 8.10 11.63
C GLU A 120 -2.32 9.49 11.66
N ALA A 121 -2.89 9.92 10.54
CA ALA A 121 -3.59 11.19 10.45
C ALA A 121 -4.78 11.26 11.42
N LEU A 122 -5.58 10.21 11.48
CA LEU A 122 -6.70 10.11 12.41
C LEU A 122 -6.23 10.20 13.87
N LYS A 123 -5.13 9.54 14.23
CA LYS A 123 -4.65 9.49 15.62
C LYS A 123 -3.81 10.70 16.03
N TYR A 124 -2.90 11.15 15.16
CA TYR A 124 -1.78 11.99 15.59
C TYR A 124 -1.67 13.33 14.86
N TRP A 125 -2.34 13.55 13.70
CA TRP A 125 -2.25 14.82 12.97
C TRP A 125 -3.17 15.92 13.52
N GLY A 126 -3.75 15.72 14.68
CA GLY A 126 -4.56 16.73 15.37
C GLY A 126 -5.98 16.90 14.78
N TRP A 127 -6.43 15.96 13.95
CA TRP A 127 -7.76 16.03 13.35
C TRP A 127 -8.89 16.04 14.38
N ALA A 128 -8.73 15.31 15.49
CA ALA A 128 -9.66 15.36 16.62
C ALA A 128 -9.86 16.76 17.24
N LYS A 129 -8.86 17.64 17.10
CA LYS A 129 -8.94 19.03 17.58
C LYS A 129 -9.37 20.01 16.48
N ARG A 130 -9.14 19.65 15.22
CA ARG A 130 -9.35 20.50 14.06
C ARG A 130 -10.78 20.42 13.51
N TYR A 131 -11.43 19.27 13.63
CA TYR A 131 -12.76 19.01 13.10
C TYR A 131 -13.79 18.89 14.20
N PRO A 132 -15.08 19.24 13.95
CA PRO A 132 -16.18 18.93 14.87
C PRO A 132 -16.22 17.44 15.21
N LYS A 133 -16.66 17.12 16.43
CA LYS A 133 -16.66 15.75 16.95
C LYS A 133 -17.38 14.78 16.01
N GLU A 134 -18.55 15.14 15.52
CA GLU A 134 -19.36 14.29 14.64
C GLU A 134 -18.67 14.03 13.29
N VAL A 135 -17.91 15.01 12.78
CA VAL A 135 -17.13 14.86 11.55
C VAL A 135 -15.94 13.93 11.77
N TYR A 136 -15.26 14.07 12.90
CA TYR A 136 -14.13 13.21 13.24
C TYR A 136 -14.56 11.77 13.52
N GLU A 137 -15.69 11.56 14.22
CA GLU A 137 -16.28 10.23 14.42
C GLU A 137 -16.69 9.60 13.09
N LYS A 138 -17.24 10.40 12.15
CA LYS A 138 -17.52 9.92 10.80
C LYS A 138 -16.27 9.48 10.05
N PHE A 139 -15.14 10.19 10.17
CA PHE A 139 -13.88 9.77 9.54
C PHE A 139 -13.44 8.39 10.02
N TRP A 140 -13.58 8.08 11.31
CA TRP A 140 -13.29 6.76 11.85
C TRP A 140 -14.24 5.70 11.32
N HIS A 141 -15.53 5.97 11.31
CA HIS A 141 -16.52 5.04 10.77
C HIS A 141 -16.26 4.72 9.29
N ASP A 142 -15.98 5.75 8.48
CA ASP A 142 -15.68 5.59 7.06
C ASP A 142 -14.37 4.82 6.84
N TYR A 143 -13.36 5.09 7.67
CA TYR A 143 -12.08 4.38 7.68
C TYR A 143 -12.29 2.88 7.95
N GLU A 144 -13.04 2.53 8.98
CA GLU A 144 -13.34 1.13 9.32
C GLU A 144 -14.10 0.43 8.20
N ALA A 145 -15.08 1.11 7.60
CA ALA A 145 -15.86 0.54 6.51
C ALA A 145 -14.99 0.20 5.30
N LEU A 146 -14.02 1.04 4.97
CA LEU A 146 -13.13 0.87 3.82
C LEU A 146 -11.97 -0.07 4.14
N PHE A 147 -11.14 0.26 5.13
CA PHE A 147 -9.86 -0.40 5.35
C PHE A 147 -9.93 -1.62 6.25
N CYS A 148 -10.91 -1.69 7.16
CA CYS A 148 -11.06 -2.83 8.07
C CYS A 148 -12.12 -3.85 7.62
N LYS A 149 -13.00 -3.47 6.66
CA LYS A 149 -14.06 -4.36 6.15
C LYS A 149 -13.93 -4.61 4.67
N LEU A 150 -14.21 -3.61 3.82
CA LEU A 150 -14.29 -3.80 2.37
C LEU A 150 -13.01 -4.39 1.78
N ILE A 151 -11.85 -3.79 2.04
CA ILE A 151 -10.59 -4.26 1.46
C ILE A 151 -10.24 -5.68 1.91
N PRO A 152 -10.19 -6.02 3.22
CA PRO A 152 -9.84 -7.37 3.63
C PRO A 152 -10.90 -8.42 3.23
N GLU A 153 -12.18 -8.06 3.11
CA GLU A 153 -13.21 -8.96 2.59
C GLU A 153 -12.98 -9.25 1.11
N THR A 154 -12.72 -8.23 0.30
CA THR A 154 -12.38 -8.39 -1.13
C THR A 154 -11.10 -9.20 -1.32
N LEU A 155 -10.06 -8.96 -0.51
CA LEU A 155 -8.82 -9.75 -0.59
C LEU A 155 -9.03 -11.21 -0.20
N ARG A 156 -9.89 -11.49 0.78
CA ARG A 156 -10.22 -12.87 1.18
C ARG A 156 -10.86 -13.65 0.03
N GLU A 157 -11.61 -12.98 -0.83
CA GLU A 157 -12.24 -13.58 -2.01
C GLU A 157 -11.28 -13.68 -3.20
N GLU A 158 -10.48 -12.64 -3.44
CA GLU A 158 -9.72 -12.51 -4.67
C GLU A 158 -8.25 -12.94 -4.55
N ASP A 159 -7.63 -12.78 -3.37
CA ASP A 159 -6.21 -13.13 -3.12
C ASP A 159 -5.98 -13.52 -1.65
N PRO A 160 -6.52 -14.66 -1.18
CA PRO A 160 -6.53 -15.04 0.24
C PRO A 160 -5.16 -15.42 0.81
N LEU A 161 -4.15 -15.60 -0.02
CA LEU A 161 -2.84 -16.09 0.41
C LEU A 161 -1.85 -14.98 0.76
N ARG A 162 -2.02 -13.78 0.17
CA ARG A 162 -1.12 -12.66 0.45
C ARG A 162 -1.54 -11.91 1.71
N PRO A 163 -0.57 -11.51 2.53
CA PRO A 163 -0.87 -10.73 3.73
C PRO A 163 -1.40 -9.34 3.37
N TYR A 164 -2.26 -8.83 4.24
CA TYR A 164 -2.79 -7.49 4.19
C TYR A 164 -2.35 -6.69 5.41
N ILE A 165 -1.87 -5.48 5.18
CA ILE A 165 -1.53 -4.49 6.19
C ILE A 165 -2.50 -3.33 6.02
N GLU A 166 -3.25 -3.01 7.05
CA GLU A 166 -4.33 -2.02 6.99
C GLU A 166 -3.82 -0.61 6.64
N SER A 167 -2.74 -0.21 7.29
CA SER A 167 -2.13 1.13 7.12
C SER A 167 -0.62 1.05 7.29
N SER A 168 0.12 1.91 6.63
CA SER A 168 1.56 2.07 6.84
C SER A 168 1.87 3.52 7.21
N PRO A 169 2.54 3.78 8.36
CA PRO A 169 2.99 2.79 9.34
C PRO A 169 1.86 2.14 10.13
N ASP A 170 2.06 0.92 10.61
CA ASP A 170 1.16 0.24 11.52
C ASP A 170 1.86 0.01 12.86
N THR A 171 1.53 0.84 13.84
CA THR A 171 2.12 0.78 15.17
C THR A 171 1.45 -0.23 16.09
N VAL A 172 0.27 -0.72 15.73
CA VAL A 172 -0.53 -1.63 16.58
C VAL A 172 0.02 -3.05 16.57
N ASN A 173 0.49 -3.51 15.40
CA ASN A 173 1.00 -4.86 15.21
C ASN A 173 2.50 -4.99 15.44
N TRP A 174 3.19 -3.90 15.74
CA TRP A 174 4.66 -3.84 15.83
C TRP A 174 5.18 -3.59 17.26
N GLY A 175 4.33 -3.64 18.27
CA GLY A 175 4.67 -3.31 19.64
C GLY A 175 4.27 -1.87 20.02
N ARG A 176 4.89 -1.33 21.03
CA ARG A 176 4.58 0.04 21.47
C ARG A 176 5.20 1.05 20.51
N PRO A 177 4.48 2.12 20.13
CA PRO A 177 4.99 3.15 19.22
C PRO A 177 6.36 3.71 19.63
N GLN A 178 6.57 3.91 20.94
CA GLN A 178 7.81 4.43 21.50
C GLN A 178 9.00 3.46 21.34
N GLU A 179 8.75 2.15 21.32
CA GLU A 179 9.79 1.12 21.18
C GLU A 179 10.29 1.03 19.75
N MET A 180 9.48 1.49 18.79
CA MET A 180 9.80 1.43 17.38
C MET A 180 10.37 2.72 16.79
N GLY A 181 10.53 3.75 17.60
CA GLY A 181 10.94 5.06 17.10
C GLY A 181 9.92 5.73 16.17
N LEU A 182 8.72 5.17 16.09
CA LEU A 182 7.57 5.73 15.34
C LEU A 182 6.81 6.65 16.30
N GLY A 183 7.55 7.53 16.95
CA GLY A 183 7.08 8.29 18.08
C GLY A 183 5.78 9.05 17.83
N GLU A 184 5.04 9.20 18.88
CA GLU A 184 4.07 10.27 19.00
C GLU A 184 4.85 11.59 18.88
N SER A 185 4.86 12.17 17.70
CA SER A 185 5.43 13.49 17.44
C SER A 185 4.39 14.57 17.63
#